data_9ff308da20482dcb1f5176add131faf8
#
_entry.id   9ff308da20482dcb1f5176add131faf8
#
_cell.length_a   1.000
_cell.length_b   1.000
_cell.length_c   1.000
_cell.angle_alpha   90.00
_cell.angle_beta   90.00
_cell.angle_gamma   90.00
#
_symmetry.space_group_name_H-M   'P 1'
#
loop_
_entity.id
_entity.type
_entity.pdbx_description
1 polymer ?
#
loop_
_entity_poly.entity_id
_entity_poly.type
_entity_poly.pdbx_seq_one_letter_code
_entity_poly.pdbx_strand_id
1 'polypeptide(L)'
;MRISKLEWDDDRVEHIARHQVEPDEVWEVCQDPFHLAHREGRNRYRVYGQTTEGRYLFVVLERIVGGRYKPITARDMTTTEKRNYRKLLQ
;
A
#
# COMPACT_ATOMS: atom_id res chain seq x y z
N MET A 1 -8.98 6.80 -2.87
CA MET A 1 -9.49 6.09 -1.67
C MET A 1 -8.94 6.76 -0.43
N ARG A 2 -9.77 6.91 0.58
CA ARG A 2 -9.34 7.56 1.81
C ARG A 2 -8.97 6.52 2.87
N ILE A 3 -7.71 6.53 3.29
CA ILE A 3 -7.18 5.64 4.31
C ILE A 3 -6.84 6.50 5.52
N SER A 4 -7.65 6.41 6.59
CA SER A 4 -7.53 7.27 7.76
C SER A 4 -6.61 6.68 8.81
N LYS A 5 -6.55 5.34 8.90
CA LYS A 5 -5.75 4.67 9.91
C LYS A 5 -5.35 3.28 9.45
N LEU A 6 -4.11 2.91 9.77
CA LEU A 6 -3.60 1.54 9.57
C LEU A 6 -3.47 0.87 10.93
N GLU A 7 -3.96 -0.36 11.02
CA GLU A 7 -3.84 -1.16 12.24
C GLU A 7 -2.83 -2.27 12.01
N TRP A 8 -1.83 -2.32 12.87
CA TRP A 8 -0.70 -3.24 12.76
C TRP A 8 -0.72 -4.27 13.87
N ASP A 9 -0.19 -5.46 13.58
CA ASP A 9 0.26 -6.41 14.59
C ASP A 9 1.71 -6.78 14.29
N ASP A 10 2.37 -7.41 15.25
CA ASP A 10 3.79 -7.74 15.13
C ASP A 10 4.08 -8.66 13.94
N ASP A 11 3.18 -9.61 13.68
CA ASP A 11 3.36 -10.55 12.56
C ASP A 11 3.38 -9.82 11.21
N ARG A 12 2.54 -8.80 11.06
CA ARG A 12 2.48 -8.03 9.82
C ARG A 12 3.69 -7.13 9.67
N VAL A 13 4.15 -6.53 10.75
CA VAL A 13 5.38 -5.74 10.73
C VAL A 13 6.57 -6.60 10.31
N GLU A 14 6.69 -7.80 10.87
CA GLU A 14 7.75 -8.75 10.50
C GLU A 14 7.61 -9.21 9.06
N HIS A 15 6.38 -9.45 8.61
CA HIS A 15 6.13 -9.91 7.25
C HIS A 15 6.64 -8.90 6.21
N ILE A 16 6.30 -7.62 6.38
CA ILE A 16 6.75 -6.61 5.43
C ILE A 16 8.24 -6.32 5.55
N ALA A 17 8.82 -6.53 6.74
CA ALA A 17 10.26 -6.35 6.93
C ALA A 17 11.07 -7.33 6.06
N ARG A 18 10.52 -8.50 5.74
CA ARG A 18 11.17 -9.45 4.83
C ARG A 18 11.30 -8.90 3.41
N HIS A 19 10.47 -7.93 3.05
CA HIS A 19 10.54 -7.22 1.77
C HIS A 19 11.22 -5.87 1.90
N GLN A 20 11.92 -5.64 3.02
CA GLN A 20 12.60 -4.38 3.34
C GLN A 20 11.65 -3.18 3.31
N VAL A 21 10.42 -3.37 3.78
CA VAL A 21 9.44 -2.29 3.90
C VAL A 21 9.14 -2.03 5.37
N GLU A 22 9.04 -0.77 5.74
CA GLU A 22 8.70 -0.35 7.09
C GLU A 22 7.27 0.19 7.17
N PRO A 23 6.62 0.13 8.34
CA PRO A 23 5.27 0.65 8.51
C PRO A 23 5.08 2.09 8.06
N ASP A 24 6.06 2.95 8.34
CA ASP A 24 6.00 4.36 7.91
C ASP A 24 5.92 4.49 6.40
N GLU A 25 6.62 3.62 5.67
CA GLU A 25 6.59 3.62 4.21
C GLU A 25 5.22 3.23 3.67
N VAL A 26 4.57 2.26 4.31
CA VAL A 26 3.20 1.88 3.93
C VAL A 26 2.24 3.05 4.15
N TRP A 27 2.38 3.72 5.28
CA TRP A 27 1.56 4.91 5.57
C TRP A 27 1.76 6.00 4.52
N GLU A 28 3.02 6.27 4.15
CA GLU A 28 3.34 7.28 3.13
C GLU A 28 2.67 6.97 1.80
N VAL A 29 2.70 5.69 1.38
CA VAL A 29 2.03 5.26 0.16
C VAL A 29 0.53 5.48 0.25
N CYS A 30 -0.08 5.14 1.38
CA CYS A 30 -1.51 5.32 1.59
C CYS A 30 -1.92 6.80 1.56
N GLN A 31 -1.03 7.69 1.95
CA GLN A 31 -1.28 9.13 1.95
C GLN A 31 -0.79 9.84 0.69
N ASP A 32 -0.15 9.13 -0.22
CA ASP A 32 0.26 9.68 -1.51
C ASP A 32 -1.01 10.13 -2.26
N PRO A 33 -1.12 11.43 -2.63
CA PRO A 33 -2.31 11.91 -3.32
C PRO A 33 -2.55 11.24 -4.67
N PHE A 34 -1.53 10.60 -5.23
CA PHE A 34 -1.62 9.92 -6.52
C PHE A 34 -1.71 8.39 -6.38
N HIS A 35 -1.91 7.88 -5.18
CA HIS A 35 -2.03 6.44 -5.03
C HIS A 35 -3.24 5.90 -5.81
N LEU A 36 -3.09 4.70 -6.36
CA LEU A 36 -4.14 4.01 -7.08
C LEU A 36 -4.60 2.83 -6.24
N ALA A 37 -5.91 2.71 -6.05
CA ALA A 37 -6.48 1.63 -5.26
C ALA A 37 -7.46 0.83 -6.13
N HIS A 38 -7.30 -0.49 -6.10
CA HIS A 38 -8.18 -1.42 -6.81
C HIS A 38 -8.80 -2.38 -5.80
N ARG A 39 -10.12 -2.39 -5.76
CA ARG A 39 -10.83 -3.34 -4.91
C ARG A 39 -10.68 -4.75 -5.46
N GLU A 40 -10.35 -5.69 -4.58
CA GLU A 40 -10.20 -7.09 -4.92
C GLU A 40 -11.00 -7.92 -3.94
N GLY A 41 -12.16 -8.38 -4.37
CA GLY A 41 -13.08 -9.07 -3.48
C GLY A 41 -13.86 -8.11 -2.57
N ARG A 42 -14.30 -8.61 -1.42
CA ARG A 42 -15.22 -7.86 -0.56
C ARG A 42 -14.53 -6.76 0.25
N ASN A 43 -13.40 -7.09 0.88
CA ASN A 43 -12.75 -6.21 1.84
C ASN A 43 -11.28 -5.92 1.52
N ARG A 44 -10.76 -6.44 0.42
CA ARG A 44 -9.35 -6.28 0.09
C ARG A 44 -9.13 -5.26 -1.02
N TYR A 45 -8.01 -4.55 -0.90
CA TYR A 45 -7.62 -3.51 -1.84
C TYR A 45 -6.15 -3.65 -2.15
N ARG A 46 -5.81 -3.53 -3.44
CA ARG A 46 -4.43 -3.38 -3.88
C ARG A 46 -4.16 -1.89 -4.05
N VAL A 47 -3.12 -1.41 -3.40
CA VAL A 47 -2.78 0.01 -3.42
C VAL A 47 -1.38 0.17 -4.00
N TYR A 48 -1.24 1.05 -4.98
CA TYR A 48 0.01 1.37 -5.63
C TYR A 48 0.32 2.84 -5.38
N GLY A 49 1.53 3.15 -4.96
CA GLY A 49 1.90 4.53 -4.70
C GLY A 49 3.38 4.67 -4.41
N GLN A 50 3.80 5.90 -4.11
CA GLN A 50 5.18 6.20 -3.80
C GLN A 50 5.32 6.66 -2.35
N THR A 51 6.46 6.29 -1.75
CA THR A 51 6.88 6.87 -0.48
C THR A 51 7.33 8.31 -0.71
N THR A 52 7.53 9.05 0.36
CA THR A 52 8.02 10.44 0.28
C THR A 52 9.40 10.52 -0.36
N GLU A 53 10.20 9.46 -0.26
CA GLU A 53 11.52 9.40 -0.90
C GLU A 53 11.47 8.87 -2.34
N GLY A 54 10.29 8.57 -2.85
CA GLY A 54 10.11 8.15 -4.24
C GLY A 54 10.15 6.66 -4.49
N ARG A 55 10.15 5.83 -3.45
CA ARG A 55 10.11 4.38 -3.60
C ARG A 55 8.72 3.94 -4.05
N TYR A 56 8.64 3.13 -5.09
CA TYR A 56 7.36 2.63 -5.61
C TYR A 56 6.98 1.34 -4.91
N LEU A 57 5.84 1.35 -4.20
CA LEU A 57 5.39 0.18 -3.44
C LEU A 57 4.02 -0.30 -3.88
N PHE A 58 3.84 -1.60 -3.78
CA PHE A 58 2.57 -2.29 -3.88
C PHE A 58 2.18 -2.76 -2.47
N VAL A 59 0.96 -2.42 -2.06
CA VAL A 59 0.46 -2.72 -0.71
C VAL A 59 -0.89 -3.40 -0.84
N VAL A 60 -1.13 -4.43 -0.03
CA VAL A 60 -2.45 -5.04 0.10
C VAL A 60 -3.02 -4.68 1.45
N LEU A 61 -4.22 -4.13 1.45
CA LEU A 61 -4.94 -3.73 2.65
C LEU A 61 -6.24 -4.51 2.77
N GLU A 62 -6.64 -4.78 4.00
CA GLU A 62 -7.96 -5.31 4.31
C GLU A 62 -8.76 -4.25 5.05
N ARG A 63 -9.94 -3.92 4.56
CA ARG A 63 -10.80 -2.93 5.21
C ARG A 63 -11.41 -3.52 6.47
N ILE A 64 -11.33 -2.79 7.56
CA ILE A 64 -11.97 -3.17 8.83
C ILE A 64 -13.33 -2.48 8.90
N VAL A 65 -13.33 -1.16 9.07
CA VAL A 65 -14.54 -0.34 9.12
C VAL A 65 -14.17 1.10 8.78
N GLY A 66 -15.02 1.79 8.02
CA GLY A 66 -14.76 3.17 7.63
C GLY A 66 -13.42 3.32 6.92
N GLY A 67 -12.61 4.28 7.36
CA GLY A 67 -11.27 4.52 6.81
C GLY A 67 -10.16 3.73 7.48
N ARG A 68 -10.49 2.70 8.26
CA ARG A 68 -9.50 1.89 8.99
C ARG A 68 -9.18 0.62 8.21
N TYR A 69 -7.91 0.36 8.04
CA TYR A 69 -7.42 -0.76 7.23
C TYR A 69 -6.32 -1.50 7.95
N LYS A 70 -6.22 -2.80 7.67
CA LYS A 70 -5.17 -3.67 8.17
C LYS A 70 -4.23 -4.02 7.03
N PRO A 71 -2.95 -3.66 7.10
CA PRO A 71 -2.00 -4.08 6.07
C PRO A 71 -1.81 -5.59 6.09
N ILE A 72 -1.85 -6.19 4.91
CA ILE A 72 -1.65 -7.64 4.75
C ILE A 72 -0.24 -7.91 4.25
N THR A 73 0.21 -7.17 3.25
CA THR A 73 1.57 -7.27 2.72
C THR A 73 1.97 -5.97 2.03
N ALA A 74 3.27 -5.79 1.86
CA ALA A 74 3.82 -4.66 1.10
C ALA A 74 5.16 -5.08 0.53
N ARG A 75 5.44 -4.65 -0.69
CA ARG A 75 6.70 -4.92 -1.40
C ARG A 75 6.95 -3.86 -2.46
N ASP A 76 8.15 -3.87 -3.01
CA ASP A 76 8.42 -3.04 -4.17
C ASP A 76 7.51 -3.43 -5.35
N MET A 77 7.12 -2.46 -6.15
CA MET A 77 6.47 -2.75 -7.42
C MET A 77 7.43 -3.51 -8.34
N THR A 78 6.87 -4.42 -9.12
CA THR A 78 7.62 -5.02 -10.23
C THR A 78 7.84 -3.95 -11.31
N THR A 79 8.75 -4.24 -12.25
CA THR A 79 8.99 -3.32 -13.37
C THR A 79 7.71 -3.05 -14.17
N THR A 80 6.91 -4.09 -14.39
CA THR A 80 5.64 -3.97 -15.11
C THR A 80 4.63 -3.12 -14.32
N GLU A 81 4.52 -3.35 -13.02
CA GLU A 81 3.62 -2.57 -12.17
C GLU A 81 4.02 -1.09 -12.17
N LYS A 82 5.31 -0.80 -12.04
CA LYS A 82 5.82 0.56 -12.06
C LYS A 82 5.51 1.26 -13.39
N ARG A 83 5.71 0.56 -14.50
CA ARG A 83 5.41 1.10 -15.83
C ARG A 83 3.93 1.44 -15.96
N ASN A 84 3.05 0.53 -15.55
CA ASN A 84 1.61 0.74 -15.63
C ASN A 84 1.16 1.88 -14.72
N TYR A 85 1.70 1.93 -13.51
CA TYR A 85 1.41 2.99 -12.56
C TYR A 85 1.77 4.37 -13.14
N ARG A 86 2.96 4.49 -13.72
CA ARG A 86 3.41 5.75 -14.32
C ARG A 86 2.52 6.20 -15.48
N LYS A 87 2.05 5.27 -16.30
CA LYS A 87 1.14 5.57 -17.41
C LYS A 87 -0.17 6.17 -16.93
N LEU A 88 -0.70 5.63 -15.83
CA LEU A 88 -1.98 6.10 -15.29
C LEU A 88 -1.89 7.48 -14.66
N LEU A 89 -0.68 7.93 -14.33
CA LEU A 89 -0.46 9.26 -13.75
C LEU A 89 -0.25 10.35 -14.80
N GLN A 90 -0.10 9.98 -16.06
CA GLN A 90 0.10 10.95 -17.15
C GLN A 90 -1.19 11.51 -17.68
#